data_e791488eb6fcb8faafe5a03d0c4a3fb7
#
_entry.id   e791488eb6fcb8faafe5a03d0c4a3fb7
#
_cell.length_a   1.000
_cell.length_b   1.000
_cell.length_c   1.000
_cell.angle_alpha   90.00
_cell.angle_beta   90.00
_cell.angle_gamma   90.00
#
_symmetry.space_group_name_H-M   'P 1'
#
loop_
_entity.id
_entity.type
_entity.pdbx_description
1 polymer ?
#
loop_
_entity_poly.entity_id
_entity_poly.type
_entity_poly.pdbx_seq_one_letter_code
_entity_poly.pdbx_strand_id
1 'polypeptide(L)'
;MTTLLETKAVVKQFGAFRAVDRVDFRVQEGEVLALIGSNGAGKTTLVNLISGLLMADEGQILFRGHDVTQQPVKERIRAGIARSFQLVNLFDQLSALDNVALAIFSRQGKTRRLLSLADADGPVWVEATEILALFRLDGKARVLAGGLSQGERKLLDVAIAYALKPKLLFLDEPTSGVSTREKAPIMDTISKVVRSERISAAIIEHDMDVVFSYSDRIVAMHQGTILADGTPDEIRRNERVTTTLIGTPEASSSR
;
A
#
# COMPACT_ATOMS: atom_id res chain seq x y z
N MET A 1 -18.80 5.10 -10.67
CA MET A 1 -17.36 4.91 -10.45
C MET A 1 -16.94 3.64 -11.16
N THR A 2 -15.77 3.62 -11.79
CA THR A 2 -15.28 2.45 -12.54
C THR A 2 -14.48 1.55 -11.61
N THR A 3 -14.74 0.23 -11.65
CA THR A 3 -13.99 -0.74 -10.85
C THR A 3 -12.59 -0.92 -11.42
N LEU A 4 -11.57 -0.61 -10.62
CA LEU A 4 -10.16 -0.75 -10.97
C LEU A 4 -9.65 -2.17 -10.69
N LEU A 5 -9.96 -2.69 -9.50
CA LEU A 5 -9.60 -4.03 -9.05
C LEU A 5 -10.84 -4.76 -8.54
N GLU A 6 -10.96 -6.03 -8.87
CA GLU A 6 -12.01 -6.90 -8.34
C GLU A 6 -11.42 -8.29 -8.06
N THR A 7 -11.72 -8.86 -6.90
CA THR A 7 -11.53 -10.29 -6.64
C THR A 7 -12.90 -10.97 -6.61
N LYS A 8 -12.96 -12.19 -7.15
CA LYS A 8 -14.19 -13.02 -7.20
C LYS A 8 -13.93 -14.34 -6.54
N ALA A 9 -14.55 -14.53 -5.37
CA ALA A 9 -14.48 -15.74 -4.56
C ALA A 9 -13.04 -16.28 -4.38
N VAL A 10 -12.07 -15.35 -4.13
CA VAL A 10 -10.66 -15.73 -4.02
C VAL A 10 -10.40 -16.51 -2.75
N VAL A 11 -9.70 -17.64 -2.90
CA VAL A 11 -9.32 -18.53 -1.80
C VAL A 11 -7.80 -18.66 -1.73
N LYS A 12 -7.27 -18.68 -0.49
CA LYS A 12 -5.89 -19.09 -0.20
C LYS A 12 -5.86 -19.95 1.04
N GLN A 13 -5.30 -21.15 0.90
CA GLN A 13 -5.18 -22.13 1.95
C GLN A 13 -3.71 -22.48 2.22
N PHE A 14 -3.35 -22.63 3.48
CA PHE A 14 -2.06 -23.11 3.95
C PHE A 14 -2.28 -24.37 4.81
N GLY A 15 -2.05 -25.54 4.24
CA GLY A 15 -2.44 -26.81 4.89
C GLY A 15 -3.94 -26.87 5.15
N ALA A 16 -4.34 -27.06 6.40
CA ALA A 16 -5.74 -27.04 6.81
C ALA A 16 -6.32 -25.62 7.07
N PHE A 17 -5.47 -24.59 7.09
CA PHE A 17 -5.89 -23.22 7.42
C PHE A 17 -6.22 -22.41 6.18
N ARG A 18 -7.45 -21.90 6.08
CA ARG A 18 -7.88 -20.96 5.05
C ARG A 18 -7.59 -19.53 5.52
N ALA A 19 -6.56 -18.93 4.96
CA ALA A 19 -6.15 -17.56 5.28
C ALA A 19 -7.01 -16.50 4.54
N VAL A 20 -7.56 -16.86 3.37
CA VAL A 20 -8.54 -16.09 2.61
C VAL A 20 -9.59 -17.09 2.13
N ASP A 21 -10.86 -16.85 2.43
CA ASP A 21 -11.97 -17.77 2.13
C ASP A 21 -13.06 -17.05 1.33
N ARG A 22 -13.10 -17.30 0.02
CA ARG A 22 -14.06 -16.77 -0.95
C ARG A 22 -14.28 -15.26 -0.87
N VAL A 23 -13.17 -14.51 -0.84
CA VAL A 23 -13.23 -13.06 -0.69
C VAL A 23 -13.56 -12.39 -2.01
N ASP A 24 -14.66 -11.61 -1.99
CA ASP A 24 -15.04 -10.63 -3.01
C ASP A 24 -14.61 -9.24 -2.52
N PHE A 25 -13.58 -8.67 -3.14
CA PHE A 25 -13.00 -7.40 -2.77
C PHE A 25 -12.91 -6.49 -3.99
N ARG A 26 -13.20 -5.20 -3.83
CA ARG A 26 -13.16 -4.24 -4.94
C ARG A 26 -12.45 -2.96 -4.54
N VAL A 27 -11.79 -2.34 -5.52
CA VAL A 27 -11.25 -0.98 -5.43
C VAL A 27 -11.75 -0.19 -6.64
N GLN A 28 -12.27 1.01 -6.40
CA GLN A 28 -12.72 1.90 -7.46
C GLN A 28 -11.57 2.79 -7.95
N GLU A 29 -11.67 3.31 -9.18
CA GLU A 29 -10.69 4.28 -9.69
C GLU A 29 -10.72 5.57 -8.88
N GLY A 30 -9.52 6.02 -8.42
CA GLY A 30 -9.33 7.23 -7.62
C GLY A 30 -9.76 7.12 -6.16
N GLU A 31 -10.17 5.93 -5.71
CA GLU A 31 -10.57 5.67 -4.32
C GLU A 31 -9.36 5.49 -3.41
N VAL A 32 -9.45 6.01 -2.20
CA VAL A 32 -8.56 5.67 -1.09
C VAL A 32 -9.34 4.76 -0.13
N LEU A 33 -9.01 3.47 -0.17
CA LEU A 33 -9.65 2.44 0.65
C LEU A 33 -8.74 2.08 1.83
N ALA A 34 -9.30 1.84 3.01
CA ALA A 34 -8.58 1.21 4.11
C ALA A 34 -9.00 -0.27 4.26
N LEU A 35 -8.01 -1.14 4.44
CA LEU A 35 -8.19 -2.55 4.75
C LEU A 35 -7.79 -2.80 6.20
N ILE A 36 -8.77 -3.07 7.06
CA ILE A 36 -8.57 -3.26 8.50
C ILE A 36 -8.90 -4.68 8.93
N GLY A 37 -8.45 -5.06 10.13
CA GLY A 37 -8.72 -6.37 10.72
C GLY A 37 -7.65 -6.72 11.75
N SER A 38 -7.93 -7.66 12.63
CA SER A 38 -6.97 -8.19 13.61
C SER A 38 -5.78 -8.87 12.93
N ASN A 39 -4.73 -9.14 13.70
CA ASN A 39 -3.63 -9.98 13.24
C ASN A 39 -4.16 -11.37 12.87
N GLY A 40 -3.73 -11.90 11.74
CA GLY A 40 -4.25 -13.17 11.21
C GLY A 40 -5.62 -13.08 10.50
N ALA A 41 -6.21 -11.89 10.35
CA ALA A 41 -7.49 -11.73 9.64
C ALA A 41 -7.43 -12.04 8.13
N GLY A 42 -6.23 -12.19 7.53
CA GLY A 42 -6.05 -12.49 6.11
C GLY A 42 -5.66 -11.29 5.25
N LYS A 43 -5.54 -10.08 5.81
CA LYS A 43 -5.20 -8.84 5.06
C LYS A 43 -3.93 -8.97 4.23
N THR A 44 -2.82 -9.31 4.87
CA THR A 44 -1.52 -9.48 4.19
C THR A 44 -1.58 -10.58 3.12
N THR A 45 -2.30 -11.67 3.38
CA THR A 45 -2.51 -12.74 2.42
C THR A 45 -3.30 -12.23 1.20
N LEU A 46 -4.39 -11.50 1.40
CA LEU A 46 -5.18 -10.90 0.32
C LEU A 46 -4.33 -9.95 -0.52
N VAL A 47 -3.56 -9.06 0.12
CA VAL A 47 -2.66 -8.13 -0.59
C VAL A 47 -1.55 -8.88 -1.34
N ASN A 48 -0.99 -9.95 -0.77
CA ASN A 48 -0.02 -10.81 -1.43
C ASN A 48 -0.60 -11.51 -2.66
N LEU A 49 -1.87 -11.94 -2.60
CA LEU A 49 -2.59 -12.50 -3.75
C LEU A 49 -2.77 -11.45 -4.85
N ILE A 50 -3.22 -10.24 -4.50
CA ILE A 50 -3.45 -9.16 -5.46
C ILE A 50 -2.14 -8.67 -6.07
N SER A 51 -1.06 -8.56 -5.29
CA SER A 51 0.27 -8.13 -5.78
C SER A 51 1.05 -9.23 -6.53
N GLY A 52 0.58 -10.50 -6.49
CA GLY A 52 1.22 -11.63 -7.17
C GLY A 52 2.37 -12.26 -6.41
N LEU A 53 2.58 -11.88 -5.15
CA LEU A 53 3.54 -12.54 -4.24
C LEU A 53 3.05 -13.94 -3.82
N LEU A 54 1.75 -14.16 -3.85
CA LEU A 54 1.11 -15.46 -3.69
C LEU A 54 0.16 -15.71 -4.86
N MET A 55 -0.03 -16.97 -5.23
CA MET A 55 -1.05 -17.38 -6.19
C MET A 55 -2.31 -17.83 -5.45
N ALA A 56 -3.48 -17.47 -6.00
CA ALA A 56 -4.75 -17.94 -5.49
C ALA A 56 -4.92 -19.43 -5.78
N ASP A 57 -5.56 -20.16 -4.85
CA ASP A 57 -5.89 -21.57 -5.02
C ASP A 57 -7.21 -21.69 -5.78
N GLU A 58 -8.18 -20.75 -5.54
CA GLU A 58 -9.46 -20.66 -6.24
C GLU A 58 -9.84 -19.20 -6.47
N GLY A 59 -10.80 -18.96 -7.37
CA GLY A 59 -11.35 -17.65 -7.67
C GLY A 59 -10.56 -16.88 -8.71
N GLN A 60 -10.87 -15.60 -8.88
CA GLN A 60 -10.29 -14.74 -9.89
C GLN A 60 -9.88 -13.38 -9.33
N ILE A 61 -8.83 -12.79 -9.89
CA ILE A 61 -8.38 -11.42 -9.63
C ILE A 61 -8.39 -10.67 -10.95
N LEU A 62 -9.24 -9.66 -11.04
CA LEU A 62 -9.39 -8.83 -12.23
C LEU A 62 -8.83 -7.44 -11.96
N PHE A 63 -7.96 -6.95 -12.85
CA PHE A 63 -7.44 -5.60 -12.81
C PHE A 63 -7.78 -4.88 -14.11
N ARG A 64 -8.56 -3.79 -14.02
CA ARG A 64 -9.12 -3.08 -15.18
C ARG A 64 -9.87 -4.01 -16.13
N GLY A 65 -10.60 -4.99 -15.57
CA GLY A 65 -11.34 -6.01 -16.32
C GLY A 65 -10.50 -7.15 -16.90
N HIS A 66 -9.17 -7.10 -16.81
CA HIS A 66 -8.28 -8.16 -17.27
C HIS A 66 -7.95 -9.14 -16.14
N ASP A 67 -8.00 -10.44 -16.43
CA ASP A 67 -7.63 -11.47 -15.47
C ASP A 67 -6.12 -11.47 -15.24
N VAL A 68 -5.72 -11.20 -14.00
CA VAL A 68 -4.33 -11.20 -13.55
C VAL A 68 -4.03 -12.32 -12.55
N THR A 69 -4.95 -13.25 -12.34
CA THR A 69 -4.90 -14.29 -11.28
C THR A 69 -3.59 -15.06 -11.29
N GLN A 70 -3.12 -15.46 -12.46
CA GLN A 70 -1.89 -16.24 -12.63
C GLN A 70 -0.69 -15.40 -13.09
N GLN A 71 -0.83 -14.07 -13.15
CA GLN A 71 0.28 -13.21 -13.56
C GLN A 71 1.31 -13.06 -12.44
N PRO A 72 2.61 -13.15 -12.73
CA PRO A 72 3.68 -12.93 -11.75
C PRO A 72 3.76 -11.44 -11.36
N VAL A 73 4.41 -11.16 -10.22
CA VAL A 73 4.61 -9.80 -9.66
C VAL A 73 5.04 -8.79 -10.72
N LYS A 74 6.00 -9.13 -11.56
CA LYS A 74 6.54 -8.23 -12.59
C LYS A 74 5.47 -7.73 -13.56
N GLU A 75 4.57 -8.62 -13.98
CA GLU A 75 3.50 -8.27 -14.93
C GLU A 75 2.41 -7.45 -14.24
N ARG A 76 2.11 -7.72 -12.97
CA ARG A 76 1.17 -6.91 -12.19
C ARG A 76 1.71 -5.51 -11.92
N ILE A 77 3.01 -5.36 -11.66
CA ILE A 77 3.66 -4.03 -11.57
C ILE A 77 3.53 -3.30 -12.92
N ARG A 78 3.78 -3.96 -14.04
CA ARG A 78 3.61 -3.38 -15.38
C ARG A 78 2.16 -2.99 -15.69
N ALA A 79 1.20 -3.76 -15.19
CA ALA A 79 -0.22 -3.43 -15.30
C ALA A 79 -0.59 -2.19 -14.46
N GLY A 80 0.21 -1.85 -13.44
CA GLY A 80 0.02 -0.68 -12.60
C GLY A 80 -0.36 -0.99 -11.15
N ILE A 81 -0.09 -2.20 -10.66
CA ILE A 81 -0.25 -2.55 -9.23
C ILE A 81 1.12 -2.43 -8.56
N ALA A 82 1.27 -1.49 -7.62
CA ALA A 82 2.47 -1.36 -6.80
C ALA A 82 2.13 -1.48 -5.31
N ARG A 83 3.15 -1.78 -4.51
CA ARG A 83 3.05 -1.89 -3.06
C ARG A 83 4.27 -1.27 -2.39
N SER A 84 4.06 -0.47 -1.36
CA SER A 84 5.07 -0.16 -0.36
C SER A 84 5.17 -1.33 0.62
N PHE A 85 6.37 -1.61 1.14
CA PHE A 85 6.58 -2.79 1.98
C PHE A 85 6.55 -2.44 3.46
N GLN A 86 5.97 -3.31 4.29
CA GLN A 86 5.94 -3.18 5.75
C GLN A 86 7.37 -3.11 6.34
N LEU A 87 8.28 -3.94 5.84
CA LEU A 87 9.72 -3.79 6.06
C LEU A 87 10.26 -2.95 4.91
N VAL A 88 10.64 -1.73 5.22
CA VAL A 88 11.21 -0.76 4.26
C VAL A 88 12.49 -1.36 3.67
N ASN A 89 12.38 -1.99 2.49
CA ASN A 89 13.49 -2.60 1.78
C ASN A 89 14.25 -1.55 0.96
N LEU A 90 14.83 -0.57 1.66
CA LEU A 90 15.71 0.42 1.03
C LEU A 90 17.11 -0.14 0.88
N PHE A 91 17.78 0.30 -0.15
CA PHE A 91 19.22 0.13 -0.26
C PHE A 91 19.90 1.14 0.65
N ASP A 92 20.16 0.77 1.89
CA ASP A 92 20.65 1.65 2.96
C ASP A 92 21.98 2.35 2.61
N GLN A 93 22.79 1.72 1.76
CA GLN A 93 24.07 2.24 1.28
C GLN A 93 23.95 3.16 0.07
N LEU A 94 22.76 3.34 -0.48
CA LEU A 94 22.48 4.25 -1.57
C LEU A 94 21.78 5.50 -1.05
N SER A 95 21.91 6.61 -1.76
CA SER A 95 21.19 7.82 -1.43
C SER A 95 19.68 7.67 -1.65
N ALA A 96 18.87 8.58 -1.08
CA ALA A 96 17.44 8.63 -1.36
C ALA A 96 17.17 8.77 -2.87
N LEU A 97 17.96 9.60 -3.54
CA LEU A 97 17.86 9.81 -4.98
C LEU A 97 18.14 8.54 -5.77
N ASP A 98 19.23 7.81 -5.42
CA ASP A 98 19.59 6.55 -6.09
C ASP A 98 18.49 5.49 -5.92
N ASN A 99 17.89 5.39 -4.72
CA ASN A 99 16.81 4.46 -4.44
C ASN A 99 15.59 4.70 -5.37
N VAL A 100 15.18 5.96 -5.54
CA VAL A 100 14.08 6.32 -6.46
C VAL A 100 14.49 6.09 -7.91
N ALA A 101 15.71 6.48 -8.30
CA ALA A 101 16.22 6.28 -9.66
C ALA A 101 16.24 4.79 -10.06
N LEU A 102 16.59 3.88 -9.14
CA LEU A 102 16.54 2.43 -9.37
C LEU A 102 15.14 1.94 -9.74
N ALA A 103 14.10 2.44 -9.10
CA ALA A 103 12.71 2.10 -9.45
C ALA A 103 12.34 2.60 -10.86
N ILE A 104 12.78 3.80 -11.22
CA ILE A 104 12.58 4.37 -12.56
C ILE A 104 13.31 3.54 -13.61
N PHE A 105 14.58 3.18 -13.38
CA PHE A 105 15.34 2.29 -14.27
C PHE A 105 14.66 0.93 -14.43
N SER A 106 14.16 0.35 -13.33
CA SER A 106 13.42 -0.92 -13.35
C SER A 106 12.15 -0.81 -14.21
N ARG A 107 11.36 0.24 -14.02
CA ARG A 107 10.16 0.52 -14.82
C ARG A 107 10.48 0.65 -16.32
N GLN A 108 11.57 1.32 -16.65
CA GLN A 108 12.01 1.53 -18.04
C GLN A 108 12.71 0.30 -18.67
N GLY A 109 12.90 -0.80 -17.91
CA GLY A 109 13.60 -1.99 -18.39
C GLY A 109 15.11 -1.82 -18.60
N LYS A 110 15.70 -0.75 -18.04
CA LYS A 110 17.11 -0.38 -18.20
C LYS A 110 18.05 -0.99 -17.14
N THR A 111 17.57 -1.89 -16.28
CA THR A 111 18.33 -2.46 -15.17
C THR A 111 19.64 -3.14 -15.57
N ARG A 112 19.74 -3.68 -16.79
CA ARG A 112 20.99 -4.29 -17.29
C ARG A 112 22.07 -3.26 -17.65
N ARG A 113 21.73 -1.98 -17.73
CA ARG A 113 22.64 -0.88 -18.11
C ARG A 113 23.06 0.00 -16.91
N LEU A 114 22.66 -0.37 -15.70
CA LEU A 114 22.92 0.41 -14.48
C LEU A 114 24.41 0.73 -14.24
N LEU A 115 25.31 -0.16 -14.65
CA LEU A 115 26.76 0.01 -14.47
C LEU A 115 27.42 0.92 -15.51
N SER A 116 26.75 1.22 -16.65
CA SER A 116 27.34 1.99 -17.75
C SER A 116 26.63 3.31 -18.06
N LEU A 117 25.47 3.58 -17.47
CA LEU A 117 24.62 4.73 -17.83
C LEU A 117 24.15 5.55 -16.63
N ALA A 118 24.58 5.23 -15.40
CA ALA A 118 24.13 5.95 -14.21
C ALA A 118 24.37 7.46 -14.31
N ASP A 119 25.49 7.89 -14.88
CA ASP A 119 25.81 9.34 -15.05
C ASP A 119 25.20 9.96 -16.33
N ALA A 120 24.69 9.16 -17.28
CA ALA A 120 24.29 9.66 -18.60
C ALA A 120 22.77 9.81 -18.79
N ASP A 121 21.91 9.31 -17.88
CA ASP A 121 20.46 9.34 -18.03
C ASP A 121 19.83 10.53 -17.27
N GLY A 122 20.16 11.76 -17.73
CA GLY A 122 19.64 12.99 -17.15
C GLY A 122 18.12 12.99 -16.86
N PRO A 123 17.27 12.49 -17.78
CA PRO A 123 15.83 12.42 -17.54
C PRO A 123 15.42 11.59 -16.32
N VAL A 124 16.13 10.50 -16.01
CA VAL A 124 15.83 9.66 -14.81
C VAL A 124 16.14 10.43 -13.54
N TRP A 125 17.24 11.15 -13.50
CA TRP A 125 17.63 11.94 -12.33
C TRP A 125 16.72 13.14 -12.10
N VAL A 126 16.24 13.77 -13.16
CA VAL A 126 15.22 14.84 -13.07
C VAL A 126 13.93 14.27 -12.48
N GLU A 127 13.40 13.17 -13.06
CA GLU A 127 12.17 12.52 -12.56
C GLU A 127 12.34 12.07 -11.10
N ALA A 128 13.47 11.49 -10.72
CA ALA A 128 13.73 11.07 -9.35
C ALA A 128 13.76 12.27 -8.37
N THR A 129 14.33 13.38 -8.77
CA THR A 129 14.35 14.62 -7.96
C THR A 129 12.95 15.19 -7.79
N GLU A 130 12.15 15.24 -8.85
CA GLU A 130 10.75 15.67 -8.80
C GLU A 130 9.92 14.79 -7.86
N ILE A 131 10.11 13.47 -7.92
CA ILE A 131 9.44 12.53 -7.01
C ILE A 131 9.84 12.80 -5.56
N LEU A 132 11.12 12.97 -5.26
CA LEU A 132 11.55 13.31 -3.89
C LEU A 132 10.93 14.62 -3.39
N ALA A 133 10.80 15.62 -4.25
CA ALA A 133 10.14 16.87 -3.89
C ALA A 133 8.65 16.70 -3.57
N LEU A 134 7.93 15.86 -4.34
CA LEU A 134 6.53 15.51 -4.05
C LEU A 134 6.36 14.93 -2.63
N PHE A 135 7.32 14.12 -2.19
CA PHE A 135 7.33 13.48 -0.88
C PHE A 135 8.10 14.29 0.20
N ARG A 136 8.44 15.55 -0.08
CA ARG A 136 9.19 16.46 0.84
C ARG A 136 10.56 15.92 1.27
N LEU A 137 11.21 15.17 0.39
CA LEU A 137 12.54 14.59 0.58
C LEU A 137 13.62 15.26 -0.29
N ASP A 138 13.33 16.39 -0.93
CA ASP A 138 14.26 17.13 -1.80
C ASP A 138 15.54 17.53 -1.05
N GLY A 139 15.43 18.04 0.19
CA GLY A 139 16.57 18.36 1.05
C GLY A 139 17.37 17.13 1.52
N LYS A 140 16.89 15.93 1.26
CA LYS A 140 17.51 14.64 1.65
C LYS A 140 18.00 13.81 0.47
N ALA A 141 17.92 14.32 -0.75
CA ALA A 141 18.21 13.59 -1.98
C ALA A 141 19.57 12.88 -1.96
N ARG A 142 20.60 13.51 -1.38
CA ARG A 142 21.96 12.95 -1.29
C ARG A 142 22.26 12.21 0.01
N VAL A 143 21.32 12.15 0.96
CA VAL A 143 21.47 11.41 2.22
C VAL A 143 21.34 9.92 1.94
N LEU A 144 22.23 9.11 2.50
CA LEU A 144 22.10 7.65 2.44
C LEU A 144 20.78 7.22 3.11
N ALA A 145 20.07 6.27 2.50
CA ALA A 145 18.76 5.83 3.01
C ALA A 145 18.85 5.31 4.46
N GLY A 146 19.97 4.69 4.84
CA GLY A 146 20.22 4.25 6.21
C GLY A 146 20.37 5.40 7.22
N GLY A 147 20.65 6.64 6.78
CA GLY A 147 20.78 7.84 7.61
C GLY A 147 19.49 8.66 7.74
N LEU A 148 18.40 8.25 7.09
CA LEU A 148 17.10 8.90 7.19
C LEU A 148 16.39 8.54 8.50
N SER A 149 15.57 9.44 9.01
CA SER A 149 14.64 9.15 10.11
C SER A 149 13.60 8.10 9.70
N GLN A 150 12.92 7.45 10.65
CA GLN A 150 11.90 6.45 10.35
C GLN A 150 10.77 7.02 9.47
N GLY A 151 10.32 8.24 9.75
CA GLY A 151 9.30 8.91 8.94
C GLY A 151 9.77 9.20 7.51
N GLU A 152 11.02 9.69 7.35
CA GLU A 152 11.62 9.92 6.03
C GLU A 152 11.80 8.60 5.26
N ARG A 153 12.17 7.52 5.92
CA ARG A 153 12.26 6.18 5.32
C ARG A 153 10.89 5.69 4.81
N LYS A 154 9.83 5.91 5.59
CA LYS A 154 8.45 5.57 5.16
C LYS A 154 8.04 6.37 3.93
N LEU A 155 8.31 7.68 3.91
CA LEU A 155 8.04 8.51 2.73
C LEU A 155 8.86 8.07 1.51
N LEU A 156 10.14 7.70 1.70
CA LEU A 156 10.99 7.21 0.62
C LEU A 156 10.49 5.88 0.04
N ASP A 157 10.02 4.96 0.88
CA ASP A 157 9.45 3.68 0.42
C ASP A 157 8.21 3.91 -0.45
N VAL A 158 7.31 4.81 -0.02
CA VAL A 158 6.15 5.19 -0.84
C VAL A 158 6.57 5.91 -2.13
N ALA A 159 7.58 6.77 -2.08
CA ALA A 159 8.13 7.45 -3.26
C ALA A 159 8.70 6.46 -4.30
N ILE A 160 9.37 5.39 -3.84
CA ILE A 160 9.87 4.30 -4.69
C ILE A 160 8.70 3.55 -5.36
N ALA A 161 7.66 3.21 -4.59
CA ALA A 161 6.48 2.57 -5.15
C ALA A 161 5.73 3.49 -6.14
N TYR A 162 5.66 4.79 -5.85
CA TYR A 162 5.11 5.82 -6.75
C TYR A 162 5.93 5.95 -8.05
N ALA A 163 7.26 5.84 -8.00
CA ALA A 163 8.13 5.89 -9.16
C ALA A 163 7.84 4.80 -10.21
N LEU A 164 7.14 3.73 -9.83
CA LEU A 164 6.64 2.70 -10.74
C LEU A 164 5.41 3.16 -11.54
N LYS A 165 4.87 4.37 -11.30
CA LYS A 165 3.66 4.94 -11.92
C LYS A 165 2.43 4.05 -11.74
N PRO A 166 2.07 3.73 -10.49
CA PRO A 166 0.96 2.82 -10.22
C PRO A 166 -0.39 3.46 -10.56
N LYS A 167 -1.37 2.59 -10.89
CA LYS A 167 -2.80 2.92 -10.89
C LYS A 167 -3.44 2.52 -9.56
N LEU A 168 -2.92 1.47 -8.93
CA LEU A 168 -3.27 1.02 -7.59
C LEU A 168 -2.02 0.90 -6.74
N LEU A 169 -1.99 1.62 -5.63
CA LEU A 169 -0.90 1.62 -4.66
C LEU A 169 -1.36 1.00 -3.34
N PHE A 170 -0.77 -0.12 -2.94
CA PHE A 170 -0.93 -0.66 -1.60
C PHE A 170 0.07 -0.01 -0.66
N LEU A 171 -0.42 0.56 0.44
CA LEU A 171 0.33 1.19 1.50
C LEU A 171 0.28 0.30 2.75
N ASP A 172 1.34 -0.43 3.00
CA ASP A 172 1.39 -1.42 4.09
C ASP A 172 1.99 -0.80 5.34
N GLU A 173 1.13 -0.47 6.30
CA GLU A 173 1.46 0.18 7.57
C GLU A 173 2.37 1.41 7.40
N PRO A 174 1.92 2.42 6.62
CA PRO A 174 2.75 3.58 6.29
C PRO A 174 3.15 4.41 7.52
N THR A 175 2.47 4.23 8.65
CA THR A 175 2.75 4.94 9.90
C THR A 175 3.32 4.07 11.01
N SER A 176 3.66 2.80 10.72
CA SER A 176 4.23 1.91 11.73
C SER A 176 5.65 2.34 12.13
N GLY A 177 5.95 2.28 13.43
CA GLY A 177 7.29 2.58 13.96
C GLY A 177 7.62 4.08 14.05
N VAL A 178 6.68 4.98 13.72
CA VAL A 178 6.86 6.42 13.90
C VAL A 178 6.09 6.94 15.11
N SER A 179 6.52 8.09 15.65
CA SER A 179 5.83 8.72 16.78
C SER A 179 4.43 9.22 16.37
N THR A 180 3.51 9.31 17.33
CA THR A 180 2.14 9.80 17.09
C THR A 180 2.13 11.18 16.41
N ARG A 181 3.11 12.05 16.73
CA ARG A 181 3.23 13.41 16.14
C ARG A 181 3.62 13.38 14.66
N GLU A 182 4.32 12.34 14.21
CA GLU A 182 4.81 12.22 12.83
C GLU A 182 3.78 11.54 11.91
N LYS A 183 2.81 10.79 12.46
CA LYS A 183 1.82 10.04 11.65
C LYS A 183 1.04 10.96 10.72
N ALA A 184 0.44 12.02 11.26
CA ALA A 184 -0.37 12.95 10.46
C ALA A 184 0.46 13.64 9.35
N PRO A 185 1.64 14.24 9.59
CA PRO A 185 2.49 14.81 8.54
C PRO A 185 2.87 13.83 7.43
N ILE A 186 3.13 12.56 7.76
CA ILE A 186 3.44 11.50 6.79
C ILE A 186 2.20 11.22 5.94
N MET A 187 1.05 10.97 6.58
CA MET A 187 -0.19 10.65 5.88
C MET A 187 -0.70 11.82 5.06
N ASP A 188 -0.57 13.07 5.52
CA ASP A 188 -0.91 14.26 4.75
C ASP A 188 -0.08 14.34 3.46
N THR A 189 1.22 14.05 3.55
CA THR A 189 2.10 14.05 2.37
C THR A 189 1.68 12.96 1.39
N ILE A 190 1.47 11.72 1.87
CA ILE A 190 1.06 10.60 1.04
C ILE A 190 -0.32 10.86 0.41
N SER A 191 -1.30 11.26 1.22
CA SER A 191 -2.68 11.52 0.77
C SER A 191 -2.73 12.63 -0.28
N LYS A 192 -1.94 13.71 -0.09
CA LYS A 192 -1.84 14.80 -1.06
C LYS A 192 -1.36 14.28 -2.42
N VAL A 193 -0.29 13.48 -2.45
CA VAL A 193 0.25 12.90 -3.70
C VAL A 193 -0.76 11.95 -4.35
N VAL A 194 -1.31 11.01 -3.57
CA VAL A 194 -2.29 10.03 -4.06
C VAL A 194 -3.50 10.71 -4.72
N ARG A 195 -4.04 11.76 -4.06
CA ARG A 195 -5.23 12.47 -4.56
C ARG A 195 -4.91 13.38 -5.74
N SER A 196 -3.79 14.13 -5.71
CA SER A 196 -3.40 15.03 -6.81
C SER A 196 -3.11 14.26 -8.10
N GLU A 197 -2.50 13.10 -7.99
CA GLU A 197 -2.15 12.23 -9.12
C GLU A 197 -3.28 11.24 -9.50
N ARG A 198 -4.42 11.30 -8.79
CA ARG A 198 -5.59 10.42 -9.00
C ARG A 198 -5.23 8.92 -8.95
N ILE A 199 -4.34 8.55 -8.05
CA ILE A 199 -3.97 7.16 -7.81
C ILE A 199 -5.01 6.55 -6.88
N SER A 200 -5.47 5.33 -7.20
CA SER A 200 -6.24 4.54 -6.24
C SER A 200 -5.30 3.96 -5.21
N ALA A 201 -5.65 4.02 -3.94
CA ALA A 201 -4.80 3.49 -2.87
C ALA A 201 -5.58 2.56 -1.94
N ALA A 202 -4.89 1.52 -1.45
CA ALA A 202 -5.39 0.67 -0.38
C ALA A 202 -4.42 0.74 0.80
N ILE A 203 -4.86 1.33 1.91
CA ILE A 203 -4.09 1.52 3.14
C ILE A 203 -4.36 0.33 4.05
N ILE A 204 -3.33 -0.41 4.43
CA ILE A 204 -3.40 -1.46 5.46
C ILE A 204 -2.87 -0.83 6.74
N GLU A 205 -3.73 -0.59 7.70
CA GLU A 205 -3.38 0.09 8.95
C GLU A 205 -4.15 -0.49 10.14
N HIS A 206 -3.58 -0.31 11.33
CA HIS A 206 -4.20 -0.68 12.61
C HIS A 206 -4.61 0.56 13.41
N ASP A 207 -4.04 1.72 13.07
CA ASP A 207 -4.36 2.99 13.71
C ASP A 207 -5.69 3.52 13.15
N MET A 208 -6.74 3.44 13.98
CA MET A 208 -8.08 3.82 13.55
C MET A 208 -8.21 5.31 13.27
N ASP A 209 -7.40 6.17 13.91
CA ASP A 209 -7.41 7.60 13.63
C ASP A 209 -6.90 7.87 12.20
N VAL A 210 -5.85 7.17 11.79
CA VAL A 210 -5.35 7.21 10.41
C VAL A 210 -6.40 6.67 9.43
N VAL A 211 -6.98 5.51 9.74
CA VAL A 211 -7.99 4.86 8.90
C VAL A 211 -9.19 5.79 8.66
N PHE A 212 -9.77 6.35 9.73
CA PHE A 212 -10.95 7.20 9.61
C PHE A 212 -10.66 8.57 8.97
N SER A 213 -9.43 9.09 9.10
CA SER A 213 -9.09 10.43 8.59
C SER A 213 -8.71 10.42 7.10
N TYR A 214 -8.18 9.30 6.57
CA TYR A 214 -7.55 9.30 5.25
C TYR A 214 -8.23 8.38 4.22
N SER A 215 -9.23 7.57 4.60
CA SER A 215 -9.92 6.68 3.66
C SER A 215 -11.33 7.18 3.29
N ASP A 216 -11.73 6.89 2.05
CA ASP A 216 -13.08 7.13 1.54
C ASP A 216 -14.02 5.96 1.88
N ARG A 217 -13.47 4.74 1.95
CA ARG A 217 -14.16 3.49 2.29
C ARG A 217 -13.25 2.58 3.10
N ILE A 218 -13.85 1.78 3.95
CA ILE A 218 -13.16 0.85 4.85
C ILE A 218 -13.71 -0.55 4.61
N VAL A 219 -12.82 -1.51 4.38
CA VAL A 219 -13.12 -2.93 4.35
C VAL A 219 -12.52 -3.60 5.58
N ALA A 220 -13.36 -4.18 6.41
CA ALA A 220 -12.97 -4.91 7.60
C ALA A 220 -12.91 -6.40 7.32
N MET A 221 -11.76 -7.03 7.58
CA MET A 221 -11.57 -8.47 7.47
C MET A 221 -11.52 -9.16 8.84
N HIS A 222 -12.08 -10.35 8.91
CA HIS A 222 -11.99 -11.22 10.07
C HIS A 222 -11.95 -12.68 9.63
N GLN A 223 -11.00 -13.46 10.15
CA GLN A 223 -10.86 -14.90 9.88
C GLN A 223 -10.96 -15.26 8.39
N GLY A 224 -10.23 -14.53 7.54
CA GLY A 224 -10.14 -14.79 6.11
C GLY A 224 -11.33 -14.31 5.27
N THR A 225 -12.32 -13.66 5.87
CA THR A 225 -13.53 -13.18 5.18
C THR A 225 -13.73 -11.67 5.37
N ILE A 226 -14.57 -11.05 4.54
CA ILE A 226 -14.99 -9.67 4.73
C ILE A 226 -16.10 -9.65 5.80
N LEU A 227 -15.85 -8.94 6.89
CA LEU A 227 -16.78 -8.73 8.00
C LEU A 227 -17.74 -7.58 7.72
N ALA A 228 -17.21 -6.49 7.17
CA ALA A 228 -17.96 -5.28 6.82
C ALA A 228 -17.24 -4.50 5.72
N ASP A 229 -18.01 -3.74 4.95
CA ASP A 229 -17.56 -2.87 3.86
C ASP A 229 -18.47 -1.64 3.83
N GLY A 230 -17.91 -0.44 3.94
CA GLY A 230 -18.70 0.79 4.00
C GLY A 230 -17.85 2.04 4.20
N THR A 231 -18.54 3.18 4.28
CA THR A 231 -17.94 4.47 4.61
C THR A 231 -17.37 4.47 6.03
N PRO A 232 -16.42 5.38 6.35
CA PRO A 232 -15.91 5.53 7.72
C PRO A 232 -17.01 5.64 8.79
N ASP A 233 -18.10 6.38 8.49
CA ASP A 233 -19.21 6.54 9.43
C ASP A 233 -20.05 5.28 9.61
N GLU A 234 -20.28 4.51 8.53
CA GLU A 234 -20.96 3.21 8.61
C GLU A 234 -20.15 2.19 9.41
N ILE A 235 -18.83 2.12 9.16
CA ILE A 235 -17.94 1.22 9.88
C ILE A 235 -17.87 1.58 11.37
N ARG A 236 -17.80 2.87 11.71
CA ARG A 236 -17.77 3.34 13.10
C ARG A 236 -19.04 2.95 13.88
N ARG A 237 -20.19 2.88 13.22
CA ARG A 237 -21.48 2.48 13.81
C ARG A 237 -21.75 0.97 13.76
N ASN A 238 -20.90 0.22 13.07
CA ASN A 238 -21.10 -1.23 12.91
C ASN A 238 -20.68 -1.97 14.19
N GLU A 239 -21.66 -2.45 14.96
CA GLU A 239 -21.44 -3.16 16.22
C GLU A 239 -20.53 -4.38 16.06
N ARG A 240 -20.65 -5.13 14.95
CA ARG A 240 -19.81 -6.30 14.70
C ARG A 240 -18.34 -5.90 14.54
N VAL A 241 -18.05 -4.80 13.84
CA VAL A 241 -16.69 -4.28 13.68
C VAL A 241 -16.17 -3.76 15.00
N THR A 242 -16.97 -2.96 15.72
CA THR A 242 -16.60 -2.38 17.01
C THR A 242 -16.26 -3.48 18.02
N THR A 243 -17.11 -4.49 18.15
CA THR A 243 -16.89 -5.58 19.08
C THR A 243 -15.71 -6.47 18.70
N THR A 244 -15.51 -6.73 17.39
CA THR A 244 -14.52 -7.71 16.93
C THR A 244 -13.13 -7.10 16.75
N LEU A 245 -13.02 -5.83 16.33
CA LEU A 245 -11.76 -5.22 15.88
C LEU A 245 -11.33 -4.02 16.72
N ILE A 246 -12.27 -3.21 17.23
CA ILE A 246 -11.95 -1.96 17.91
C ILE A 246 -11.92 -2.16 19.43
N GLY A 247 -12.61 -3.17 19.94
CA GLY A 247 -12.88 -3.38 21.37
C GLY A 247 -14.04 -2.49 21.83
N THR A 248 -14.84 -2.98 22.77
CA THR A 248 -15.83 -2.15 23.47
C THR A 248 -15.08 -1.09 24.25
N PRO A 249 -15.46 0.22 24.18
CA PRO A 249 -14.96 1.19 25.14
C PRO A 249 -15.28 0.63 26.52
N GLU A 250 -14.26 0.37 27.34
CA GLU A 250 -14.48 0.07 28.74
C GLU A 250 -15.37 1.18 29.29
N ALA A 251 -16.57 0.82 29.72
CA ALA A 251 -17.39 1.70 30.49
C ALA A 251 -16.50 2.17 31.66
N SER A 252 -16.08 3.42 31.63
CA SER A 252 -15.35 4.05 32.74
C SER A 252 -16.19 3.83 33.96
N SER A 253 -15.88 2.77 34.72
CA SER A 253 -16.49 2.49 36.00
C SER A 253 -16.15 3.66 36.92
N SER A 254 -17.14 4.51 37.09
CA SER A 254 -17.24 5.40 38.22
C SER A 254 -16.98 4.60 39.54
N ARG A 255 -15.86 4.89 40.16
CA ARG A 255 -15.71 4.79 41.63
C ARG A 255 -14.87 5.97 42.12
#